data_b28e72282b128324e361b47b303f9aeb
#
_entry.id   b28e72282b128324e361b47b303f9aeb
#
_cell.length_a   1.000
_cell.length_b   1.000
_cell.length_c   1.000
_cell.angle_alpha   90.00
_cell.angle_beta   90.00
_cell.angle_gamma   90.00
#
_symmetry.space_group_name_H-M   'P 1'
#
loop_
_entity.id
_entity.type
_entity.pdbx_description
1 polymer ?
#
loop_
_entity_poly.entity_id
_entity_poly.type
_entity_poly.pdbx_seq_one_letter_code
_entity_poly.pdbx_strand_id
1 'polypeptide(L)'
;SIRNIELNDRQLQKVRDQFIFQCYTGLSWVDLYMFDYDRCTVEHNGVAYIDGERIKTGTKFYTPILTPAMEILKKYDYKFTVPTVQSFNRSLKIIAELIGLKKPLTSHIARHTFATTVVLANDVPIETLSKMLGHTKVSVTQVYAKILNSSVEKHAEKLNSII
;
A
#
# COMPACT_ATOMS: atom_id res chain seq x y z
N SER A 1 -3.50 8.26 15.29
CA SER A 1 -3.16 7.45 14.11
C SER A 1 -4.43 7.12 13.32
N ILE A 2 -4.36 7.20 11.99
CA ILE A 2 -5.49 6.86 11.10
C ILE A 2 -6.01 5.44 11.35
N ARG A 3 -5.14 4.53 11.72
CA ARG A 3 -5.47 3.12 11.95
C ARG A 3 -6.37 2.92 13.17
N ASN A 4 -6.22 3.78 14.17
CA ASN A 4 -6.87 3.61 15.48
C ASN A 4 -7.95 4.66 15.77
N ILE A 5 -8.29 5.50 14.78
CA ILE A 5 -9.34 6.48 14.98
C ILE A 5 -10.71 5.80 15.07
N GLU A 6 -11.48 6.16 16.08
CA GLU A 6 -12.88 5.76 16.19
C GLU A 6 -13.72 6.65 15.27
N LEU A 7 -14.45 6.03 14.39
CA LEU A 7 -15.35 6.69 13.42
C LEU A 7 -16.77 6.14 13.62
N ASN A 8 -17.70 7.02 13.81
CA ASN A 8 -19.11 6.63 13.94
C ASN A 8 -19.80 6.41 12.60
N ASP A 9 -19.24 6.99 11.54
CA ASP A 9 -19.77 6.83 10.18
C ASP A 9 -19.22 5.57 9.53
N ARG A 10 -20.14 4.69 9.09
CA ARG A 10 -19.79 3.40 8.49
C ARG A 10 -19.05 3.55 7.16
N GLN A 11 -19.39 4.57 6.38
CA GLN A 11 -18.70 4.83 5.09
C GLN A 11 -17.26 5.29 5.33
N LEU A 12 -17.05 6.18 6.31
CA LEU A 12 -15.71 6.61 6.69
C LEU A 12 -14.87 5.44 7.22
N GLN A 13 -15.45 4.54 8.01
CA GLN A 13 -14.76 3.34 8.48
C GLN A 13 -14.30 2.47 7.31
N LYS A 14 -15.18 2.22 6.33
CA LYS A 14 -14.84 1.43 5.14
C LYS A 14 -13.72 2.05 4.33
N VAL A 15 -13.80 3.36 4.06
CA VAL A 15 -12.77 4.07 3.30
C VAL A 15 -11.43 4.07 4.06
N ARG A 16 -11.45 4.31 5.37
CA ARG A 16 -10.24 4.19 6.20
C ARG A 16 -9.58 2.82 6.05
N ASP A 17 -10.35 1.76 6.18
CA ASP A 17 -9.83 0.40 6.12
C ASP A 17 -9.31 0.07 4.72
N GLN A 18 -10.01 0.50 3.67
CA GLN A 18 -9.55 0.35 2.28
C GLN A 18 -8.26 1.14 2.01
N PHE A 19 -8.15 2.35 2.55
CA PHE A 19 -6.92 3.13 2.48
C PHE A 19 -5.75 2.43 3.18
N ILE A 20 -5.98 1.88 4.37
CA ILE A 20 -4.95 1.10 5.09
C ILE A 20 -4.56 -0.14 4.29
N PHE A 21 -5.51 -0.83 3.69
CA PHE A 21 -5.23 -1.94 2.79
C PHE A 21 -4.30 -1.52 1.63
N GLN A 22 -4.55 -0.37 1.02
CA GLN A 22 -3.65 0.19 0.00
C GLN A 22 -2.25 0.52 0.54
N CYS A 23 -2.15 1.03 1.77
CA CYS A 23 -0.86 1.32 2.41
C CYS A 23 0.00 0.06 2.60
N TYR A 24 -0.60 -1.11 2.68
CA TYR A 24 0.10 -2.38 2.88
C TYR A 24 0.13 -3.29 1.65
N THR A 25 -0.42 -2.87 0.54
CA THR A 25 -0.40 -3.62 -0.74
C THR A 25 0.15 -2.82 -1.90
N GLY A 26 0.11 -1.51 -1.83
CA GLY A 26 0.54 -0.62 -2.91
C GLY A 26 -0.47 -0.49 -4.06
N LEU A 27 -1.66 -1.05 -3.96
CA LEU A 27 -2.67 -0.95 -5.01
C LEU A 27 -3.07 0.50 -5.27
N SER A 28 -3.21 0.88 -6.55
CA SER A 28 -3.87 2.11 -6.95
C SER A 28 -5.36 2.02 -6.64
N TRP A 29 -6.08 3.17 -6.70
CA TRP A 29 -7.52 3.14 -6.48
C TRP A 29 -8.24 2.22 -7.49
N VAL A 30 -7.88 2.27 -8.77
CA VAL A 30 -8.54 1.45 -9.79
C VAL A 30 -8.23 -0.04 -9.60
N ASP A 31 -7.02 -0.38 -9.20
CA ASP A 31 -6.66 -1.77 -8.93
C ASP A 31 -7.36 -2.30 -7.66
N LEU A 32 -7.56 -1.45 -6.66
CA LEU A 32 -8.37 -1.75 -5.48
C LEU A 32 -9.86 -1.94 -5.86
N TYR A 33 -10.38 -1.06 -6.70
CA TYR A 33 -11.77 -1.13 -7.18
C TYR A 33 -12.06 -2.44 -7.93
N MET A 34 -11.10 -2.91 -8.73
CA MET A 34 -11.21 -4.14 -9.52
C MET A 34 -10.70 -5.38 -8.79
N PHE A 35 -10.20 -5.22 -7.56
CA PHE A 35 -9.61 -6.32 -6.80
C PHE A 35 -10.65 -7.41 -6.50
N ASP A 36 -10.29 -8.65 -6.83
CA ASP A 36 -11.06 -9.85 -6.54
C ASP A 36 -10.11 -10.87 -5.88
N TYR A 37 -10.33 -11.14 -4.60
CA TYR A 37 -9.45 -12.01 -3.82
C TYR A 37 -9.34 -13.41 -4.44
N ASP A 38 -10.45 -14.00 -4.85
CA ASP A 38 -10.48 -15.37 -5.36
C ASP A 38 -9.76 -15.52 -6.71
N ARG A 39 -9.80 -14.47 -7.53
CA ARG A 39 -9.21 -14.47 -8.87
C ARG A 39 -7.75 -14.04 -8.90
N CYS A 40 -7.34 -13.14 -8.00
CA CYS A 40 -6.06 -12.46 -8.06
C CYS A 40 -5.09 -12.89 -6.95
N THR A 41 -5.45 -13.85 -6.10
CA THR A 41 -4.61 -14.24 -4.97
C THR A 41 -4.07 -15.65 -5.15
N VAL A 42 -2.79 -15.81 -4.86
CA VAL A 42 -2.09 -17.10 -4.81
C VAL A 42 -1.42 -17.25 -3.45
N GLU A 43 -1.17 -18.49 -3.03
CA GLU A 43 -0.51 -18.77 -1.77
C GLU A 43 0.79 -19.55 -2.00
N HIS A 44 1.87 -19.12 -1.33
CA HIS A 44 3.14 -19.80 -1.31
C HIS A 44 3.69 -19.81 0.13
N ASN A 45 4.02 -20.99 0.64
CA ASN A 45 4.61 -21.17 1.96
C ASN A 45 3.82 -20.47 3.09
N GLY A 46 2.48 -20.55 3.03
CA GLY A 46 1.60 -19.96 4.03
C GLY A 46 1.40 -18.44 3.92
N VAL A 47 1.96 -17.79 2.91
CA VAL A 47 1.79 -16.36 2.63
C VAL A 47 0.94 -16.17 1.38
N ALA A 48 -0.08 -15.31 1.47
CA ALA A 48 -0.90 -14.94 0.33
C ALA A 48 -0.26 -13.77 -0.43
N TYR A 49 -0.34 -13.82 -1.76
CA TYR A 49 0.18 -12.79 -2.66
C TYR A 49 -0.91 -12.35 -3.62
N ILE A 50 -0.91 -11.07 -3.98
CA ILE A 50 -1.70 -10.58 -5.11
C ILE A 50 -0.84 -10.75 -6.35
N ASP A 51 -1.32 -11.58 -7.28
CA ASP A 51 -0.75 -11.80 -8.61
C ASP A 51 -1.71 -11.22 -9.62
N GLY A 52 -1.45 -10.00 -10.07
CA GLY A 52 -2.40 -9.24 -10.86
C GLY A 52 -1.77 -8.48 -12.03
N GLU A 53 -2.62 -7.77 -12.74
CA GLU A 53 -2.24 -6.83 -13.79
C GLU A 53 -2.81 -5.46 -13.47
N ARG A 54 -2.01 -4.43 -13.65
CA ARG A 54 -2.45 -3.06 -13.47
C ARG A 54 -3.48 -2.67 -14.54
N ILE A 55 -4.64 -2.20 -14.11
CA ILE A 55 -5.71 -1.77 -15.02
C ILE A 55 -5.25 -0.65 -15.94
N LYS A 56 -4.46 0.30 -15.42
CA LYS A 56 -3.98 1.46 -16.20
C LYS A 56 -2.98 1.07 -17.29
N THR A 57 -2.11 0.10 -17.06
CA THR A 57 -0.94 -0.16 -17.91
C THR A 57 -0.87 -1.58 -18.46
N GLY A 58 -1.65 -2.52 -17.93
CA GLY A 58 -1.54 -3.95 -18.24
C GLY A 58 -0.27 -4.61 -17.70
N THR A 59 0.55 -3.89 -16.95
CA THR A 59 1.78 -4.43 -16.40
C THR A 59 1.48 -5.37 -15.25
N LYS A 60 2.11 -6.53 -15.25
CA LYS A 60 1.99 -7.51 -14.15
C LYS A 60 2.64 -6.97 -12.88
N PHE A 61 2.02 -7.27 -11.75
CA PHE A 61 2.58 -7.01 -10.44
C PHE A 61 2.37 -8.20 -9.51
N TYR A 62 3.26 -8.32 -8.54
CA TYR A 62 3.26 -9.39 -7.57
C TYR A 62 3.64 -8.81 -6.21
N THR A 63 2.73 -8.88 -5.24
CA THR A 63 2.93 -8.25 -3.93
C THR A 63 2.35 -9.11 -2.82
N PRO A 64 3.02 -9.24 -1.67
CA PRO A 64 2.47 -9.99 -0.56
C PRO A 64 1.29 -9.27 0.08
N ILE A 65 0.34 -10.05 0.59
CA ILE A 65 -0.72 -9.54 1.46
C ILE A 65 -0.17 -9.61 2.89
N LEU A 66 0.35 -8.49 3.36
CA LEU A 66 0.92 -8.39 4.70
C LEU A 66 -0.16 -8.52 5.78
N THR A 67 0.23 -8.88 6.99
CA THR A 67 -0.71 -9.12 8.10
C THR A 67 -1.77 -8.03 8.29
N PRO A 68 -1.43 -6.72 8.31
CA PRO A 68 -2.47 -5.70 8.46
C PRO A 68 -3.48 -5.65 7.31
N ALA A 69 -3.05 -5.97 6.09
CA ALA A 69 -3.94 -6.06 4.93
C ALA A 69 -4.84 -7.30 5.01
N MET A 70 -4.28 -8.42 5.45
CA MET A 70 -5.05 -9.67 5.63
C MET A 70 -6.12 -9.52 6.71
N GLU A 71 -5.83 -8.84 7.80
CA GLU A 71 -6.81 -8.56 8.85
C GLU A 71 -8.01 -7.76 8.32
N ILE A 72 -7.75 -6.80 7.44
CA ILE A 72 -8.81 -6.02 6.79
C ILE A 72 -9.63 -6.90 5.84
N LEU A 73 -9.00 -7.74 5.05
CA LEU A 73 -9.72 -8.68 4.19
C LEU A 73 -10.65 -9.59 4.99
N LYS A 74 -10.19 -10.14 6.09
CA LYS A 74 -11.01 -10.98 6.99
C LYS A 74 -12.18 -10.21 7.57
N LYS A 75 -11.98 -8.96 7.97
CA LYS A 75 -13.04 -8.10 8.50
C LYS A 75 -14.19 -7.88 7.52
N TYR A 76 -13.89 -7.83 6.22
CA TYR A 76 -14.86 -7.59 5.15
C TYR A 76 -15.22 -8.86 4.37
N ASP A 77 -14.94 -10.03 4.91
CA ASP A 77 -15.22 -11.31 4.28
C ASP A 77 -14.63 -11.40 2.85
N TYR A 78 -13.41 -10.87 2.69
CA TYR A 78 -12.62 -10.86 1.45
C TYR A 78 -13.25 -10.10 0.28
N LYS A 79 -14.24 -9.25 0.54
CA LYS A 79 -14.94 -8.45 -0.49
C LYS A 79 -15.01 -6.99 -0.10
N PHE A 80 -14.58 -6.13 -1.02
CA PHE A 80 -14.68 -4.68 -0.87
C PHE A 80 -15.76 -4.10 -1.77
N THR A 81 -16.52 -3.15 -1.23
CA THR A 81 -17.32 -2.22 -2.02
C THR A 81 -16.60 -0.88 -2.00
N VAL A 82 -15.88 -0.57 -3.10
CA VAL A 82 -15.05 0.62 -3.20
C VAL A 82 -15.88 1.76 -3.84
N PRO A 83 -16.00 2.92 -3.20
CA PRO A 83 -16.71 4.05 -3.80
C PRO A 83 -15.93 4.66 -4.97
N THR A 84 -16.53 5.58 -5.70
CA THR A 84 -15.82 6.35 -6.75
C THR A 84 -14.58 7.02 -6.18
N VAL A 85 -13.59 7.30 -7.02
CA VAL A 85 -12.35 7.94 -6.56
C VAL A 85 -12.61 9.32 -5.92
N GLN A 86 -13.59 10.07 -6.42
CA GLN A 86 -13.98 11.35 -5.85
C GLN A 86 -14.57 11.19 -4.45
N SER A 87 -15.48 10.24 -4.27
CA SER A 87 -16.08 9.93 -2.96
C SER A 87 -15.05 9.39 -1.98
N PHE A 88 -14.16 8.50 -2.45
CA PHE A 88 -13.07 7.94 -1.67
C PHE A 88 -12.15 9.04 -1.13
N ASN A 89 -11.66 9.92 -2.00
CA ASN A 89 -10.78 11.01 -1.60
C ASN A 89 -11.49 12.07 -0.73
N ARG A 90 -12.78 12.30 -0.93
CA ARG A 90 -13.58 13.16 -0.05
C ARG A 90 -13.65 12.60 1.36
N SER A 91 -13.92 11.31 1.50
CA SER A 91 -13.92 10.63 2.80
C SER A 91 -12.56 10.69 3.48
N LEU A 92 -11.47 10.49 2.71
CA LEU A 92 -10.11 10.62 3.24
C LEU A 92 -9.80 12.04 3.73
N LYS A 93 -10.31 13.07 3.06
CA LYS A 93 -10.17 14.46 3.51
C LYS A 93 -10.84 14.67 4.87
N ILE A 94 -12.05 14.16 5.04
CA ILE A 94 -12.77 14.23 6.33
C ILE A 94 -11.97 13.51 7.42
N ILE A 95 -11.46 12.31 7.15
CA ILE A 95 -10.65 11.56 8.09
C ILE A 95 -9.38 12.33 8.47
N ALA A 96 -8.70 12.93 7.49
CA ALA A 96 -7.51 13.74 7.71
C ALA A 96 -7.79 14.93 8.64
N GLU A 97 -8.91 15.62 8.44
CA GLU A 97 -9.36 16.72 9.30
C GLU A 97 -9.63 16.25 10.74
N LEU A 98 -10.30 15.11 10.90
CA LEU A 98 -10.60 14.54 12.22
C LEU A 98 -9.36 14.14 13.02
N ILE A 99 -8.28 13.73 12.37
CA ILE A 99 -7.02 13.39 13.03
C ILE A 99 -6.02 14.56 13.09
N GLY A 100 -6.41 15.74 12.62
CA GLY A 100 -5.55 16.92 12.63
C GLY A 100 -4.37 16.85 11.65
N LEU A 101 -4.50 16.08 10.58
CA LEU A 101 -3.46 15.95 9.57
C LEU A 101 -3.48 17.15 8.64
N LYS A 102 -2.37 17.90 8.59
CA LYS A 102 -2.25 19.10 7.74
C LYS A 102 -2.03 18.80 6.26
N LYS A 103 -1.50 17.61 5.96
CA LYS A 103 -1.24 17.18 4.58
C LYS A 103 -2.49 16.52 3.98
N PRO A 104 -2.73 16.70 2.67
CA PRO A 104 -3.84 16.02 2.01
C PRO A 104 -3.65 14.50 2.06
N LEU A 105 -4.74 13.79 2.30
CA LEU A 105 -4.80 12.33 2.29
C LEU A 105 -5.62 11.89 1.08
N THR A 106 -4.99 11.14 0.18
CA THR A 106 -5.59 10.63 -1.05
C THR A 106 -5.23 9.18 -1.27
N SER A 107 -5.95 8.49 -2.15
CA SER A 107 -5.60 7.12 -2.53
C SER A 107 -4.16 6.99 -3.04
N HIS A 108 -3.66 7.98 -3.78
CA HIS A 108 -2.28 7.98 -4.28
C HIS A 108 -1.24 8.00 -3.15
N ILE A 109 -1.53 8.70 -2.04
CA ILE A 109 -0.67 8.74 -0.86
C ILE A 109 -0.51 7.36 -0.21
N ALA A 110 -1.55 6.52 -0.25
CA ALA A 110 -1.46 5.15 0.25
C ALA A 110 -0.38 4.34 -0.50
N ARG A 111 -0.37 4.42 -1.83
CA ARG A 111 0.63 3.76 -2.66
C ARG A 111 2.04 4.30 -2.42
N HIS A 112 2.18 5.61 -2.24
CA HIS A 112 3.44 6.23 -1.85
C HIS A 112 3.92 5.74 -0.48
N THR A 113 3.02 5.64 0.49
CA THR A 113 3.31 5.12 1.84
C THR A 113 3.78 3.67 1.80
N PHE A 114 3.14 2.83 0.97
CA PHE A 114 3.60 1.45 0.75
C PHE A 114 5.05 1.45 0.24
N ALA A 115 5.34 2.19 -0.81
CA ALA A 115 6.66 2.23 -1.42
C ALA A 115 7.74 2.68 -0.43
N THR A 116 7.50 3.75 0.32
CA THR A 116 8.49 4.37 1.20
C THR A 116 8.54 3.72 2.58
N THR A 117 7.47 3.78 3.33
CA THR A 117 7.44 3.40 4.75
C THR A 117 7.36 1.89 4.94
N VAL A 118 6.60 1.19 4.11
CA VAL A 118 6.39 -0.25 4.29
C VAL A 118 7.50 -1.07 3.61
N VAL A 119 7.92 -0.69 2.43
CA VAL A 119 8.88 -1.49 1.64
C VAL A 119 10.31 -0.96 1.75
N LEU A 120 10.61 0.21 1.19
CA LEU A 120 12.00 0.70 1.12
C LEU A 120 12.62 0.99 2.49
N ALA A 121 11.85 1.49 3.46
CA ALA A 121 12.33 1.73 4.82
C ALA A 121 12.69 0.44 5.57
N ASN A 122 12.28 -0.72 5.07
CA ASN A 122 12.62 -2.04 5.59
C ASN A 122 13.64 -2.78 4.72
N ASP A 123 14.47 -2.03 3.98
CA ASP A 123 15.62 -2.53 3.24
C ASP A 123 15.29 -3.49 2.08
N VAL A 124 14.07 -3.44 1.59
CA VAL A 124 13.69 -4.18 0.38
C VAL A 124 14.29 -3.48 -0.85
N PRO A 125 14.96 -4.21 -1.76
CA PRO A 125 15.55 -3.61 -2.95
C PRO A 125 14.52 -2.90 -3.84
N ILE A 126 14.96 -1.80 -4.49
CA ILE A 126 14.08 -1.00 -5.35
C ILE A 126 13.56 -1.80 -6.56
N GLU A 127 14.34 -2.75 -7.06
CA GLU A 127 13.93 -3.65 -8.13
C GLU A 127 12.77 -4.55 -7.69
N THR A 128 12.79 -5.03 -6.46
CA THR A 128 11.70 -5.82 -5.86
C THR A 128 10.46 -4.95 -5.69
N LEU A 129 10.60 -3.72 -5.19
CA LEU A 129 9.49 -2.77 -5.09
C LEU A 129 8.88 -2.48 -6.48
N SER A 130 9.70 -2.34 -7.50
CA SER A 130 9.25 -2.12 -8.87
C SER A 130 8.31 -3.22 -9.36
N LYS A 131 8.61 -4.48 -9.04
CA LYS A 131 7.73 -5.64 -9.33
C LYS A 131 6.45 -5.62 -8.50
N MET A 132 6.53 -5.27 -7.22
CA MET A 132 5.35 -5.15 -6.36
C MET A 132 4.39 -4.07 -6.87
N LEU A 133 4.92 -2.96 -7.39
CA LEU A 133 4.13 -1.83 -7.89
C LEU A 133 3.67 -2.01 -9.35
N GLY A 134 4.22 -2.96 -10.08
CA GLY A 134 3.92 -3.17 -11.50
C GLY A 134 4.48 -2.08 -12.40
N HIS A 135 5.68 -1.59 -12.12
CA HIS A 135 6.41 -0.70 -13.02
C HIS A 135 7.18 -1.51 -14.08
N THR A 136 7.10 -1.11 -15.34
CA THR A 136 7.87 -1.75 -16.43
C THR A 136 9.36 -1.44 -16.35
N LYS A 137 9.70 -0.27 -15.78
CA LYS A 137 11.08 0.21 -15.64
C LYS A 137 11.35 0.62 -14.18
N VAL A 138 12.49 0.21 -13.66
CA VAL A 138 12.96 0.61 -12.33
C VAL A 138 13.06 2.14 -12.21
N SER A 139 13.39 2.85 -13.30
CA SER A 139 13.47 4.31 -13.32
C SER A 139 12.17 4.99 -12.86
N VAL A 140 11.00 4.40 -13.07
CA VAL A 140 9.73 4.93 -12.55
C VAL A 140 9.66 4.83 -11.02
N THR A 141 10.27 3.80 -10.44
CA THR A 141 10.34 3.58 -9.00
C THR A 141 11.38 4.50 -8.33
N GLN A 142 12.32 5.03 -9.07
CA GLN A 142 13.42 5.90 -8.60
C GLN A 142 12.93 7.21 -7.94
N VAL A 143 11.68 7.61 -8.14
CA VAL A 143 11.09 8.75 -7.42
C VAL A 143 11.11 8.55 -5.90
N TYR A 144 11.24 7.31 -5.43
CA TYR A 144 11.33 6.95 -4.01
C TYR A 144 12.78 6.83 -3.52
N ALA A 145 13.77 7.11 -4.36
CA ALA A 145 15.19 6.86 -4.07
C ALA A 145 15.75 7.61 -2.84
N LYS A 146 15.12 8.68 -2.39
CA LYS A 146 15.52 9.41 -1.16
C LYS A 146 15.59 8.52 0.09
N ILE A 147 14.78 7.46 0.14
CA ILE A 147 14.79 6.51 1.25
C ILE A 147 16.07 5.64 1.26
N LEU A 148 16.72 5.46 0.10
CA LEU A 148 17.93 4.64 -0.01
C LEU A 148 19.12 5.24 0.75
N ASN A 149 19.21 6.56 0.87
CA ASN A 149 20.25 7.21 1.67
C ASN A 149 20.13 6.84 3.15
N SER A 150 18.92 6.84 3.71
CA SER A 150 18.66 6.36 5.07
C SER A 150 19.08 4.90 5.23
N SER A 151 18.84 4.06 4.23
CA SER A 151 19.24 2.66 4.25
C SER A 151 20.77 2.52 4.31
N VAL A 152 21.52 3.33 3.55
CA VAL A 152 23.00 3.35 3.61
C VAL A 152 23.48 3.71 5.03
N GLU A 153 22.95 4.79 5.59
CA GLU A 153 23.29 5.24 6.94
C GLU A 153 23.00 4.18 7.99
N LYS A 154 21.84 3.54 7.92
CA LYS A 154 21.41 2.47 8.83
C LYS A 154 22.34 1.26 8.81
N HIS A 155 22.93 0.95 7.66
CA HIS A 155 23.81 -0.21 7.50
C HIS A 155 25.30 0.09 7.69
N ALA A 156 25.70 1.35 7.77
CA ALA A 156 27.10 1.74 7.89
C ALA A 156 27.79 1.11 9.11
N GLU A 157 27.16 1.16 10.28
CA GLU A 157 27.69 0.55 11.50
C GLU A 157 27.80 -0.97 11.38
N LYS A 158 26.79 -1.60 10.79
CA LYS A 158 26.79 -3.05 10.56
C LYS A 158 27.93 -3.45 9.64
N LEU A 159 28.15 -2.72 8.56
CA LEU A 159 29.26 -2.99 7.65
C LEU A 159 30.60 -2.82 8.35
N ASN A 160 30.77 -1.77 9.15
CA ASN A 160 32.00 -1.58 9.93
C ASN A 160 32.26 -2.68 10.96
N SER A 161 31.22 -3.29 11.51
CA SER A 161 31.35 -4.37 12.47
C SER A 161 31.73 -5.70 11.85
N ILE A 162 31.51 -5.87 10.53
CA ILE A 162 31.83 -7.11 9.79
C ILE A 162 33.27 -7.11 9.29
N ILE A 163 33.83 -5.94 9.01
CA ILE A 163 35.19 -5.74 8.52
C ILE A 163 36.19 -5.71 9.69
#